data_70429bb9315d45bc387112d678b0d93e
#
_entry.id   70429bb9315d45bc387112d678b0d93e
#
_cell.length_a   1.000
_cell.length_b   1.000
_cell.length_c   1.000
_cell.angle_alpha   90.00
_cell.angle_beta   90.00
_cell.angle_gamma   90.00
#
_symmetry.space_group_name_H-M   'P 1'
#
loop_
_entity.id
_entity.type
_entity.pdbx_description
1 polymer ?
#
loop_
_entity_poly.entity_id
_entity_poly.type
_entity_poly.pdbx_seq_one_letter_code
_entity_poly.pdbx_strand_id
1 'polypeptide(L)'
;KADLDAKTAQAHQTQAIEDAKQADVATAQKDVNDKQAILDVTGQKAILDEAEAAKNDEASKQAHLSEDKTALQKAQEADANRQQAIDKAQKDIDAASKNVSTAKSDLDAKTTKAQQAAQALTDAQFAYKTAENDYKAINTITMSDEYAKALKDAYDSSLTTEQRDVALNTLASLAKSEDSKNKFIHNENDKKQSFDINHVTAEQAKELSLFAADLINQARKLVGTTPVAVTAESAIEAQKHANYYATTDMKMWTFNHDTSDLDAKYRWVDEDWAGNYFNTSSWANPTELGKETMDDAKYYVYDAIRRWIFAPDEWLHASSVVGTRNATTGENYIGVGLSRLKDGTLSLSLNIFDTDSSDLSQF
;
A
#
# COMPACT_ATOMS: atom_id res chain seq x y z
N LYS A 1 8.92 -24.10 45.64
CA LYS A 1 10.02 -24.15 44.66
C LYS A 1 9.46 -24.24 43.24
N ALA A 2 8.60 -25.23 42.97
CA ALA A 2 7.99 -25.40 41.63
C ALA A 2 7.18 -24.15 41.14
N ASP A 3 6.47 -23.50 42.08
CA ASP A 3 5.70 -22.26 41.73
C ASP A 3 6.63 -21.06 41.47
N LEU A 4 7.75 -20.98 42.20
CA LEU A 4 8.78 -19.96 41.96
C LEU A 4 9.49 -20.19 40.60
N ASP A 5 9.81 -21.47 40.30
CA ASP A 5 10.43 -21.84 39.03
C ASP A 5 9.49 -21.56 37.83
N ALA A 6 8.19 -21.83 38.01
CA ALA A 6 7.17 -21.53 36.99
C ALA A 6 7.02 -20.01 36.73
N LYS A 7 7.06 -19.20 37.80
CA LYS A 7 6.99 -17.72 37.69
C LYS A 7 8.26 -17.13 37.12
N THR A 8 9.41 -17.70 37.48
CA THR A 8 10.69 -17.31 36.86
C THR A 8 10.68 -17.62 35.36
N ALA A 9 10.16 -18.78 34.97
CA ALA A 9 10.00 -19.13 33.55
C ALA A 9 9.03 -18.16 32.83
N GLN A 10 7.94 -17.76 33.48
CA GLN A 10 7.02 -16.76 32.94
C GLN A 10 7.65 -15.37 32.82
N ALA A 11 8.44 -14.95 33.79
CA ALA A 11 9.18 -13.68 33.70
C ALA A 11 10.20 -13.72 32.56
N HIS A 12 10.92 -14.83 32.38
CA HIS A 12 11.81 -14.99 31.23
C HIS A 12 11.07 -14.99 29.89
N GLN A 13 9.87 -15.59 29.80
CA GLN A 13 9.07 -15.53 28.59
C GLN A 13 8.56 -14.11 28.28
N THR A 14 8.13 -13.39 29.31
CA THR A 14 7.70 -11.98 29.15
C THR A 14 8.89 -11.11 28.73
N GLN A 15 10.06 -11.34 29.34
CA GLN A 15 11.28 -10.64 28.93
C GLN A 15 11.67 -10.96 27.47
N ALA A 16 11.56 -12.21 27.05
CA ALA A 16 11.82 -12.58 25.65
C ALA A 16 10.85 -11.92 24.64
N ILE A 17 9.58 -11.75 25.04
CA ILE A 17 8.59 -11.01 24.24
C ILE A 17 8.94 -9.51 24.19
N GLU A 18 9.37 -8.96 25.32
CA GLU A 18 9.83 -7.58 25.42
C GLU A 18 11.06 -7.34 24.55
N ASP A 19 12.05 -8.23 24.64
CA ASP A 19 13.27 -8.17 23.83
C ASP A 19 12.95 -8.28 22.33
N ALA A 20 11.99 -9.16 21.94
CA ALA A 20 11.54 -9.31 20.56
C ALA A 20 10.87 -8.02 20.03
N LYS A 21 9.98 -7.41 20.84
CA LYS A 21 9.35 -6.13 20.48
C LYS A 21 10.35 -4.99 20.39
N GLN A 22 11.36 -5.00 21.26
CA GLN A 22 12.44 -4.02 21.21
C GLN A 22 13.32 -4.19 19.96
N ALA A 23 13.52 -5.42 19.51
CA ALA A 23 14.18 -5.72 18.24
C ALA A 23 13.34 -5.27 17.02
N ASP A 24 12.02 -5.43 17.09
CA ASP A 24 11.10 -4.91 16.07
C ASP A 24 11.16 -3.38 15.97
N VAL A 25 11.16 -2.69 17.11
CA VAL A 25 11.30 -1.23 17.17
C VAL A 25 12.66 -0.79 16.61
N ALA A 26 13.73 -1.48 16.98
CA ALA A 26 15.07 -1.19 16.45
C ALA A 26 15.16 -1.41 14.93
N THR A 27 14.47 -2.43 14.43
CA THR A 27 14.37 -2.73 13.00
C THR A 27 13.60 -1.63 12.27
N ALA A 28 12.46 -1.21 12.78
CA ALA A 28 11.68 -0.11 12.22
C ALA A 28 12.46 1.22 12.24
N GLN A 29 13.22 1.48 13.30
CA GLN A 29 14.09 2.67 13.39
C GLN A 29 15.23 2.61 12.35
N LYS A 30 15.83 1.44 12.18
CA LYS A 30 16.85 1.26 11.14
C LYS A 30 16.27 1.51 9.75
N ASP A 31 15.07 0.99 9.46
CA ASP A 31 14.39 1.20 8.19
C ASP A 31 14.09 2.69 7.93
N VAL A 32 13.64 3.42 8.96
CA VAL A 32 13.46 4.88 8.87
C VAL A 32 14.77 5.58 8.53
N ASN A 33 15.88 5.19 9.19
CA ASN A 33 17.17 5.80 8.97
C ASN A 33 17.72 5.49 7.57
N ASP A 34 17.57 4.28 7.09
CA ASP A 34 18.00 3.85 5.75
C ASP A 34 17.21 4.60 4.67
N LYS A 35 15.92 4.76 4.85
CA LYS A 35 15.03 5.52 3.96
C LYS A 35 15.35 7.01 3.96
N GLN A 36 15.65 7.57 5.12
CA GLN A 36 16.08 8.96 5.23
C GLN A 36 17.43 9.18 4.50
N ALA A 37 18.37 8.24 4.64
CA ALA A 37 19.67 8.32 3.96
C ALA A 37 19.50 8.25 2.42
N ILE A 38 18.61 7.41 1.92
CA ILE A 38 18.29 7.36 0.49
C ILE A 38 17.63 8.66 0.03
N LEU A 39 16.72 9.21 0.82
CA LEU A 39 16.09 10.51 0.53
C LEU A 39 17.11 11.64 0.44
N ASP A 40 18.04 11.69 1.40
CA ASP A 40 19.08 12.72 1.45
C ASP A 40 20.01 12.65 0.23
N VAL A 41 20.21 11.44 -0.32
CA VAL A 41 21.02 11.20 -1.54
C VAL A 41 20.25 11.45 -2.82
N THR A 42 18.95 11.07 -2.88
CA THR A 42 18.19 11.06 -4.13
C THR A 42 17.20 12.21 -4.26
N GLY A 43 16.88 12.91 -3.17
CA GLY A 43 15.87 13.97 -3.13
C GLY A 43 14.44 13.46 -3.39
N GLN A 44 14.21 12.16 -3.29
CA GLN A 44 12.93 11.55 -3.64
C GLN A 44 12.00 11.46 -2.43
N LYS A 45 10.90 12.10 -2.56
CA LYS A 45 9.90 12.24 -1.48
C LYS A 45 9.06 10.99 -1.17
N ALA A 46 8.86 10.07 -2.11
CA ALA A 46 8.14 8.82 -1.82
C ALA A 46 8.74 8.07 -0.61
N ILE A 47 10.04 8.23 -0.40
CA ILE A 47 10.78 7.63 0.72
C ILE A 47 10.43 8.27 2.07
N LEU A 48 10.01 9.55 2.10
CA LEU A 48 9.60 10.20 3.35
C LEU A 48 8.30 9.62 3.91
N ASP A 49 7.34 9.37 3.06
CA ASP A 49 6.04 8.85 3.50
C ASP A 49 6.18 7.42 4.07
N GLU A 50 7.09 6.63 3.48
CA GLU A 50 7.44 5.31 4.00
C GLU A 50 8.24 5.38 5.31
N ALA A 51 9.15 6.34 5.44
CA ALA A 51 9.89 6.58 6.68
C ALA A 51 8.97 7.07 7.81
N GLU A 52 7.96 7.88 7.49
CA GLU A 52 6.95 8.33 8.45
C GLU A 52 6.03 7.20 8.88
N ALA A 53 5.63 6.32 7.96
CA ALA A 53 4.90 5.10 8.29
C ALA A 53 5.71 4.17 9.21
N ALA A 54 7.01 4.01 8.96
CA ALA A 54 7.91 3.23 9.81
C ALA A 54 8.08 3.83 11.22
N LYS A 55 8.15 5.17 11.33
CA LYS A 55 8.14 5.87 12.64
C LYS A 55 6.84 5.67 13.42
N ASN A 56 5.70 5.69 12.73
CA ASN A 56 4.41 5.47 13.37
C ASN A 56 4.27 4.03 13.88
N ASP A 57 4.77 3.06 13.12
CA ASP A 57 4.86 1.66 13.53
C ASP A 57 5.80 1.48 14.74
N GLU A 58 6.97 2.13 14.73
CA GLU A 58 7.89 2.15 15.88
C GLU A 58 7.22 2.72 17.14
N ALA A 59 6.54 3.86 17.01
CA ALA A 59 5.84 4.49 18.13
C ALA A 59 4.74 3.58 18.70
N SER A 60 4.00 2.88 17.85
CA SER A 60 3.01 1.87 18.24
C SER A 60 3.64 0.72 19.02
N LYS A 61 4.76 0.17 18.51
CA LYS A 61 5.50 -0.91 19.18
C LYS A 61 6.09 -0.48 20.52
N GLN A 62 6.57 0.74 20.63
CA GLN A 62 7.04 1.31 21.92
C GLN A 62 5.92 1.50 22.93
N ALA A 63 4.71 1.90 22.48
CA ALA A 63 3.55 2.02 23.36
C ALA A 63 3.17 0.64 23.94
N HIS A 64 3.09 -0.39 23.11
CA HIS A 64 2.85 -1.77 23.56
C HIS A 64 3.92 -2.29 24.52
N LEU A 65 5.20 -1.99 24.24
CA LEU A 65 6.30 -2.35 25.15
C LEU A 65 6.17 -1.67 26.52
N SER A 66 5.70 -0.43 26.56
CA SER A 66 5.45 0.30 27.83
C SER A 66 4.27 -0.29 28.61
N GLU A 67 3.20 -0.72 27.93
CA GLU A 67 2.07 -1.40 28.54
C GLU A 67 2.50 -2.75 29.15
N ASP A 68 3.31 -3.52 28.46
CA ASP A 68 3.85 -4.79 28.94
C ASP A 68 4.80 -4.62 30.14
N LYS A 69 5.62 -3.54 30.18
CA LYS A 69 6.44 -3.20 31.36
C LYS A 69 5.59 -2.90 32.57
N THR A 70 4.51 -2.17 32.39
CA THR A 70 3.56 -1.86 33.47
C THR A 70 2.85 -3.13 33.97
N ALA A 71 2.49 -4.05 33.04
CA ALA A 71 1.91 -5.35 33.39
C ALA A 71 2.92 -6.25 34.15
N LEU A 72 4.19 -6.23 33.73
CA LEU A 72 5.28 -6.95 34.41
C LEU A 72 5.49 -6.44 35.86
N GLN A 73 5.52 -5.11 36.04
CA GLN A 73 5.67 -4.51 37.36
C GLN A 73 4.52 -4.86 38.30
N LYS A 74 3.28 -4.81 37.79
CA LYS A 74 2.09 -5.27 38.56
C LYS A 74 2.13 -6.76 38.88
N ALA A 75 2.67 -7.60 37.94
CA ALA A 75 2.84 -9.03 38.22
C ALA A 75 3.91 -9.29 39.27
N GLN A 76 4.99 -8.51 39.32
CA GLN A 76 6.03 -8.59 40.36
C GLN A 76 5.51 -8.16 41.73
N GLU A 77 4.71 -7.08 41.81
CA GLU A 77 4.03 -6.67 43.02
C GLU A 77 3.02 -7.71 43.49
N ALA A 78 2.28 -8.32 42.54
CA ALA A 78 1.36 -9.42 42.87
C ALA A 78 2.12 -10.67 43.35
N ASP A 79 3.34 -10.90 42.85
CA ASP A 79 4.20 -12.00 43.32
C ASP A 79 4.78 -11.77 44.73
N ALA A 80 5.20 -10.52 45.05
CA ALA A 80 5.62 -10.17 46.38
C ALA A 80 4.49 -10.35 47.40
N ASN A 81 3.28 -9.95 47.07
CA ASN A 81 2.09 -10.15 47.89
C ASN A 81 1.71 -11.63 48.00
N ARG A 82 1.97 -12.42 47.00
CA ARG A 82 1.68 -13.86 46.97
C ARG A 82 2.71 -14.68 47.76
N GLN A 83 3.99 -14.22 47.82
CA GLN A 83 4.99 -14.83 48.69
C GLN A 83 4.52 -14.79 50.18
N GLN A 84 3.91 -13.67 50.59
CA GLN A 84 3.28 -13.58 51.91
C GLN A 84 2.07 -14.51 52.05
N ALA A 85 1.34 -14.77 50.97
CA ALA A 85 0.22 -15.69 50.96
C ALA A 85 0.64 -17.17 50.92
N ILE A 86 1.79 -17.50 50.27
CA ILE A 86 2.38 -18.85 50.23
C ILE A 86 2.83 -19.29 51.64
N ASP A 87 3.44 -18.40 52.43
CA ASP A 87 3.83 -18.69 53.82
C ASP A 87 2.60 -19.02 54.72
N LYS A 88 1.43 -18.49 54.34
CA LYS A 88 0.14 -18.79 54.95
C LYS A 88 -0.50 -20.09 54.45
N ALA A 89 -0.28 -20.40 53.16
CA ALA A 89 -0.90 -21.53 52.44
C ALA A 89 -0.15 -22.87 52.60
N GLN A 90 1.00 -22.87 53.30
CA GLN A 90 1.73 -24.12 53.62
C GLN A 90 0.93 -25.07 54.54
N LYS A 91 -0.24 -24.61 55.03
CA LYS A 91 -1.18 -25.43 55.82
C LYS A 91 -2.16 -26.24 54.98
N ASP A 92 -2.25 -25.98 53.70
CA ASP A 92 -3.17 -26.72 52.81
C ASP A 92 -2.41 -27.46 51.68
N ILE A 93 -1.59 -28.43 52.07
CA ILE A 93 -0.80 -29.27 51.16
C ILE A 93 -1.69 -30.03 50.16
N ASP A 94 -2.92 -30.39 50.53
CA ASP A 94 -3.85 -31.09 49.65
C ASP A 94 -4.44 -30.16 48.54
N ALA A 95 -4.59 -28.86 48.86
CA ALA A 95 -4.95 -27.86 47.87
C ALA A 95 -3.80 -27.52 46.89
N ALA A 96 -2.56 -27.65 47.38
CA ALA A 96 -1.36 -27.41 46.56
C ALA A 96 -1.22 -28.39 45.37
N SER A 97 -1.62 -29.65 45.55
CA SER A 97 -1.60 -30.67 44.48
C SER A 97 -2.53 -30.32 43.32
N LYS A 98 -3.69 -29.76 43.64
CA LYS A 98 -4.65 -29.30 42.64
C LYS A 98 -4.15 -28.03 41.90
N ASN A 99 -3.48 -27.14 42.66
CA ASN A 99 -2.86 -25.93 42.09
C ASN A 99 -1.65 -26.22 41.17
N VAL A 100 -0.86 -27.27 41.51
CA VAL A 100 0.23 -27.74 40.67
C VAL A 100 -0.26 -28.29 39.31
N SER A 101 -1.39 -29.03 39.35
CA SER A 101 -2.03 -29.52 38.11
C SER A 101 -2.54 -28.37 37.24
N THR A 102 -3.12 -27.35 37.84
CA THR A 102 -3.61 -26.15 37.13
C THR A 102 -2.44 -25.33 36.57
N ALA A 103 -1.38 -25.16 37.37
CA ALA A 103 -0.17 -24.44 36.92
C ALA A 103 0.56 -25.16 35.76
N LYS A 104 0.51 -26.49 35.74
CA LYS A 104 1.04 -27.28 34.64
C LYS A 104 0.24 -27.11 33.32
N SER A 105 -1.09 -27.11 33.46
CA SER A 105 -1.99 -26.81 32.32
C SER A 105 -1.79 -25.40 31.81
N ASP A 106 -1.63 -24.42 32.71
CA ASP A 106 -1.33 -23.02 32.34
C ASP A 106 0.05 -22.87 31.66
N LEU A 107 1.04 -23.64 32.10
CA LEU A 107 2.36 -23.66 31.50
C LEU A 107 2.31 -24.22 30.05
N ASP A 108 1.55 -25.32 29.86
CA ASP A 108 1.36 -25.92 28.54
C ASP A 108 0.64 -24.93 27.59
N ALA A 109 -0.38 -24.23 28.10
CA ALA A 109 -1.09 -23.18 27.33
C ALA A 109 -0.19 -21.98 26.98
N LYS A 110 0.71 -21.57 27.88
CA LYS A 110 1.67 -20.47 27.67
C LYS A 110 2.81 -20.88 26.74
N THR A 111 3.25 -22.14 26.80
CA THR A 111 4.23 -22.69 25.87
C THR A 111 3.68 -22.68 24.43
N THR A 112 2.42 -23.06 24.28
CA THR A 112 1.72 -22.96 22.99
C THR A 112 1.66 -21.52 22.47
N LYS A 113 1.35 -20.55 23.36
CA LYS A 113 1.36 -19.13 22.99
C LYS A 113 2.73 -18.58 22.64
N ALA A 114 3.79 -19.05 23.31
CA ALA A 114 5.15 -18.67 22.99
C ALA A 114 5.58 -19.24 21.62
N GLN A 115 5.17 -20.46 21.30
CA GLN A 115 5.40 -21.05 19.99
C GLN A 115 4.65 -20.29 18.87
N GLN A 116 3.39 -19.88 19.13
CA GLN A 116 2.62 -19.05 18.20
C GLN A 116 3.28 -17.68 17.98
N ALA A 117 3.79 -17.05 19.05
CA ALA A 117 4.50 -15.79 18.95
C ALA A 117 5.85 -15.92 18.19
N ALA A 118 6.56 -17.01 18.38
CA ALA A 118 7.80 -17.29 17.64
C ALA A 118 7.53 -17.52 16.14
N GLN A 119 6.42 -18.20 15.81
CA GLN A 119 5.99 -18.35 14.42
C GLN A 119 5.60 -17.00 13.82
N ALA A 120 4.81 -16.21 14.53
CA ALA A 120 4.41 -14.86 14.09
C ALA A 120 5.63 -13.92 13.88
N LEU A 121 6.69 -14.07 14.71
CA LEU A 121 7.94 -13.34 14.51
C LEU A 121 8.66 -13.80 13.23
N THR A 122 8.70 -15.10 12.97
CA THR A 122 9.28 -15.64 11.74
C THR A 122 8.53 -15.14 10.50
N ASP A 123 7.21 -15.16 10.56
CA ASP A 123 6.35 -14.67 9.47
C ASP A 123 6.54 -13.14 9.26
N ALA A 124 6.63 -12.38 10.34
CA ALA A 124 6.90 -10.94 10.29
C ALA A 124 8.31 -10.63 9.73
N GLN A 125 9.31 -11.41 10.08
CA GLN A 125 10.67 -11.28 9.52
C GLN A 125 10.71 -11.63 8.03
N PHE A 126 9.94 -12.63 7.62
CA PHE A 126 9.80 -12.97 6.20
C PHE A 126 9.09 -11.85 5.43
N ALA A 127 7.98 -11.34 5.97
CA ALA A 127 7.26 -10.20 5.39
C ALA A 127 8.15 -8.94 5.31
N TYR A 128 8.97 -8.69 6.34
CA TYR A 128 9.94 -7.60 6.33
C TYR A 128 10.99 -7.75 5.21
N LYS A 129 11.56 -8.95 5.05
CA LYS A 129 12.50 -9.21 3.96
C LYS A 129 11.87 -9.05 2.58
N THR A 130 10.62 -9.47 2.45
CA THR A 130 9.85 -9.28 1.21
C THR A 130 9.67 -7.80 0.95
N ALA A 131 9.19 -7.04 1.93
CA ALA A 131 9.03 -5.58 1.84
C ALA A 131 10.36 -4.84 1.59
N GLU A 132 11.48 -5.30 2.16
CA GLU A 132 12.81 -4.75 1.88
C GLU A 132 13.23 -4.98 0.42
N ASN A 133 12.94 -6.15 -0.13
CA ASN A 133 13.21 -6.44 -1.53
C ASN A 133 12.31 -5.63 -2.47
N ASP A 134 11.04 -5.51 -2.14
CA ASP A 134 10.08 -4.69 -2.88
C ASP A 134 10.48 -3.21 -2.81
N TYR A 135 10.98 -2.74 -1.67
CA TYR A 135 11.55 -1.40 -1.50
C TYR A 135 12.72 -1.14 -2.46
N LYS A 136 13.60 -2.12 -2.68
CA LYS A 136 14.71 -2.00 -3.63
C LYS A 136 14.27 -1.97 -5.08
N ALA A 137 13.05 -2.41 -5.35
CA ALA A 137 12.40 -2.41 -6.66
C ALA A 137 11.32 -1.33 -6.78
N ILE A 138 11.38 -0.26 -5.96
CA ILE A 138 10.39 0.83 -6.01
C ILE A 138 10.44 1.50 -7.38
N ASN A 139 9.32 1.47 -8.03
CA ASN A 139 9.07 2.26 -9.22
C ASN A 139 8.75 3.72 -8.83
N THR A 140 9.28 4.67 -9.59
CA THR A 140 9.13 6.08 -9.27
C THR A 140 8.58 6.86 -10.46
N ILE A 141 7.80 7.90 -10.16
CA ILE A 141 7.43 8.96 -11.09
C ILE A 141 8.15 10.24 -10.63
N THR A 142 9.02 10.74 -11.48
CA THR A 142 9.81 11.95 -11.23
C THR A 142 9.58 12.97 -12.34
N MET A 143 9.62 14.23 -11.97
CA MET A 143 9.53 15.34 -12.91
C MET A 143 10.26 16.57 -12.35
N SER A 144 10.63 17.51 -13.21
CA SER A 144 11.18 18.79 -12.78
C SER A 144 10.12 19.68 -12.12
N ASP A 145 10.58 20.61 -11.27
CA ASP A 145 9.70 21.61 -10.64
C ASP A 145 8.97 22.46 -11.70
N GLU A 146 9.63 22.72 -12.84
CA GLU A 146 9.04 23.46 -13.95
C GLU A 146 7.87 22.68 -14.58
N TYR A 147 8.03 21.36 -14.78
CA TYR A 147 6.97 20.51 -15.31
C TYR A 147 5.81 20.37 -14.32
N ALA A 148 6.13 20.14 -13.06
CA ALA A 148 5.13 20.05 -11.99
C ALA A 148 4.34 21.35 -11.84
N LYS A 149 5.00 22.51 -11.90
CA LYS A 149 4.34 23.80 -11.91
C LYS A 149 3.44 23.99 -13.13
N ALA A 150 3.90 23.61 -14.31
CA ALA A 150 3.12 23.70 -15.53
C ALA A 150 1.86 22.79 -15.48
N LEU A 151 1.95 21.59 -14.92
CA LEU A 151 0.79 20.72 -14.67
C LEU A 151 -0.24 21.39 -13.74
N LYS A 152 0.22 22.12 -12.73
CA LYS A 152 -0.63 22.85 -11.82
C LYS A 152 -1.32 24.02 -12.51
N ASP A 153 -0.57 24.79 -13.27
CA ASP A 153 -1.04 26.03 -13.88
C ASP A 153 -1.95 25.80 -15.09
N ALA A 154 -1.76 24.71 -15.83
CA ALA A 154 -2.45 24.43 -17.09
C ALA A 154 -3.99 24.44 -16.96
N TYR A 155 -4.51 24.01 -15.81
CA TYR A 155 -5.96 23.92 -15.55
C TYR A 155 -6.42 24.80 -14.38
N ASP A 156 -5.54 25.67 -13.87
CA ASP A 156 -5.92 26.61 -12.81
C ASP A 156 -6.85 27.70 -13.35
N SER A 157 -8.11 27.63 -12.94
CA SER A 157 -9.15 28.60 -13.35
C SER A 157 -8.92 30.01 -12.84
N SER A 158 -8.04 30.20 -11.85
CA SER A 158 -7.66 31.53 -11.34
C SER A 158 -6.66 32.26 -12.25
N LEU A 159 -6.01 31.53 -13.17
CA LEU A 159 -5.06 32.08 -14.12
C LEU A 159 -5.75 32.53 -15.41
N THR A 160 -5.14 33.50 -16.11
CA THR A 160 -5.62 33.91 -17.43
C THR A 160 -5.41 32.83 -18.47
N THR A 161 -6.12 32.91 -19.59
CA THR A 161 -5.94 31.95 -20.71
C THR A 161 -4.49 31.96 -21.19
N GLU A 162 -3.89 33.13 -21.33
CA GLU A 162 -2.50 33.27 -21.79
C GLU A 162 -1.51 32.60 -20.82
N GLN A 163 -1.75 32.68 -19.52
CA GLN A 163 -0.92 32.00 -18.52
C GLN A 163 -1.06 30.48 -18.61
N ARG A 164 -2.29 29.99 -18.78
CA ARG A 164 -2.52 28.55 -18.99
C ARG A 164 -1.92 28.04 -20.32
N ASP A 165 -1.99 28.84 -21.38
CA ASP A 165 -1.36 28.51 -22.67
C ASP A 165 0.17 28.43 -22.55
N VAL A 166 0.79 29.31 -21.77
CA VAL A 166 2.23 29.23 -21.45
C VAL A 166 2.55 27.91 -20.71
N ALA A 167 1.70 27.53 -19.74
CA ALA A 167 1.89 26.26 -19.04
C ALA A 167 1.75 25.05 -19.97
N LEU A 168 0.74 25.01 -20.85
CA LEU A 168 0.54 23.97 -21.84
C LEU A 168 1.73 23.87 -22.80
N ASN A 169 2.26 25.01 -23.28
CA ASN A 169 3.45 25.03 -24.12
C ASN A 169 4.69 24.50 -23.39
N THR A 170 4.83 24.83 -22.11
CA THR A 170 5.92 24.29 -21.26
C THR A 170 5.81 22.78 -21.13
N LEU A 171 4.61 22.25 -20.86
CA LEU A 171 4.37 20.82 -20.82
C LEU A 171 4.75 20.14 -22.14
N ALA A 172 4.26 20.66 -23.27
CA ALA A 172 4.55 20.10 -24.57
C ALA A 172 6.06 20.10 -24.90
N SER A 173 6.79 21.14 -24.49
CA SER A 173 8.22 21.24 -24.71
C SER A 173 9.07 20.29 -23.88
N LEU A 174 8.64 20.00 -22.66
CA LEU A 174 9.39 19.20 -21.68
C LEU A 174 8.95 17.72 -21.65
N ALA A 175 7.73 17.40 -22.08
CA ALA A 175 7.12 16.08 -21.94
C ALA A 175 8.07 14.92 -22.28
N LYS A 176 8.67 14.94 -23.47
CA LYS A 176 9.57 13.87 -23.91
C LYS A 176 10.82 13.71 -23.02
N SER A 177 11.38 14.81 -22.56
CA SER A 177 12.57 14.77 -21.70
C SER A 177 12.23 14.29 -20.30
N GLU A 178 11.08 14.70 -19.76
CA GLU A 178 10.59 14.26 -18.46
C GLU A 178 10.19 12.77 -18.50
N ASP A 179 9.46 12.34 -19.54
CA ASP A 179 9.12 10.94 -19.78
C ASP A 179 10.35 10.02 -19.75
N SER A 180 11.43 10.43 -20.41
CA SER A 180 12.65 9.63 -20.52
C SER A 180 13.36 9.33 -19.20
N LYS A 181 13.07 10.11 -18.14
CA LYS A 181 13.62 9.92 -16.79
C LYS A 181 12.91 8.79 -16.04
N ASN A 182 11.71 8.42 -16.47
CA ASN A 182 10.84 7.49 -15.80
C ASN A 182 10.94 6.10 -16.46
N LYS A 183 11.45 5.12 -15.71
CA LYS A 183 11.65 3.75 -16.20
C LYS A 183 11.11 2.76 -15.20
N PHE A 184 10.38 1.77 -15.69
CA PHE A 184 9.92 0.67 -14.86
C PHE A 184 11.09 -0.18 -14.35
N ILE A 185 11.03 -0.53 -13.08
CA ILE A 185 11.97 -1.44 -12.41
C ILE A 185 11.23 -2.75 -12.16
N HIS A 186 11.71 -3.82 -12.79
CA HIS A 186 11.14 -5.15 -12.65
C HIS A 186 11.38 -5.74 -11.26
N ASN A 187 10.39 -6.45 -10.73
CA ASN A 187 10.44 -7.13 -9.44
C ASN A 187 10.49 -8.66 -9.65
N GLU A 188 11.55 -9.30 -9.16
CA GLU A 188 11.74 -10.75 -9.30
C GLU A 188 10.73 -11.60 -8.50
N ASN A 189 10.07 -11.04 -7.49
CA ASN A 189 9.00 -11.73 -6.77
C ASN A 189 7.68 -11.65 -7.57
N ASP A 190 7.39 -10.49 -8.14
CA ASP A 190 6.20 -10.31 -8.99
C ASP A 190 6.26 -11.17 -10.26
N LYS A 191 7.46 -11.37 -10.82
CA LYS A 191 7.66 -12.30 -11.97
C LYS A 191 7.30 -13.75 -11.66
N LYS A 192 7.27 -14.14 -10.39
CA LYS A 192 6.89 -15.49 -9.95
C LYS A 192 5.41 -15.64 -9.65
N GLN A 193 4.68 -14.54 -9.57
CA GLN A 193 3.25 -14.53 -9.32
C GLN A 193 2.52 -14.57 -10.67
N SER A 194 1.76 -15.64 -10.91
CA SER A 194 0.93 -15.71 -12.13
C SER A 194 -0.21 -14.69 -12.05
N PHE A 195 -0.53 -14.10 -13.18
CA PHE A 195 -1.62 -13.15 -13.34
C PHE A 195 -2.47 -13.59 -14.54
N ASP A 196 -3.79 -13.68 -14.34
CA ASP A 196 -4.73 -13.92 -15.44
C ASP A 196 -5.65 -12.71 -15.56
N ILE A 197 -5.47 -11.93 -16.62
CA ILE A 197 -6.25 -10.71 -16.87
C ILE A 197 -7.75 -10.99 -17.05
N ASN A 198 -8.13 -12.22 -17.39
CA ASN A 198 -9.54 -12.59 -17.52
C ASN A 198 -10.17 -12.98 -16.17
N HIS A 199 -9.36 -13.20 -15.13
CA HIS A 199 -9.78 -13.66 -13.81
C HIS A 199 -8.99 -12.97 -12.69
N VAL A 200 -8.95 -11.64 -12.70
CA VAL A 200 -8.24 -10.85 -11.67
C VAL A 200 -8.95 -11.02 -10.33
N THR A 201 -8.20 -11.46 -9.31
CA THR A 201 -8.74 -11.61 -7.95
C THR A 201 -8.84 -10.27 -7.23
N ALA A 202 -9.63 -10.21 -6.15
CA ALA A 202 -9.77 -8.99 -5.34
C ALA A 202 -8.42 -8.57 -4.71
N GLU A 203 -7.59 -9.54 -4.31
CA GLU A 203 -6.24 -9.30 -3.78
C GLU A 203 -5.32 -8.69 -4.85
N GLN A 204 -5.36 -9.24 -6.07
CA GLN A 204 -4.58 -8.73 -7.19
C GLN A 204 -5.05 -7.32 -7.60
N ALA A 205 -6.35 -7.07 -7.67
CA ALA A 205 -6.91 -5.75 -7.95
C ALA A 205 -6.48 -4.72 -6.89
N LYS A 206 -6.50 -5.12 -5.61
CA LYS A 206 -6.03 -4.28 -4.51
C LYS A 206 -4.52 -4.00 -4.60
N GLU A 207 -3.72 -5.00 -4.91
CA GLU A 207 -2.26 -4.85 -5.06
C GLU A 207 -1.93 -3.89 -6.20
N LEU A 208 -2.57 -4.02 -7.36
CA LEU A 208 -2.40 -3.11 -8.49
C LEU A 208 -2.87 -1.68 -8.17
N SER A 209 -3.97 -1.54 -7.44
CA SER A 209 -4.49 -0.24 -7.01
C SER A 209 -3.54 0.45 -6.03
N LEU A 210 -2.95 -0.29 -5.07
CA LEU A 210 -1.95 0.24 -4.15
C LEU A 210 -0.68 0.66 -4.88
N PHE A 211 -0.24 -0.13 -5.86
CA PHE A 211 0.90 0.21 -6.71
C PHE A 211 0.64 1.49 -7.53
N ALA A 212 -0.54 1.62 -8.11
CA ALA A 212 -0.96 2.83 -8.82
C ALA A 212 -1.01 4.06 -7.89
N ALA A 213 -1.60 3.89 -6.69
CA ALA A 213 -1.69 4.96 -5.70
C ALA A 213 -0.32 5.48 -5.27
N ASP A 214 0.66 4.59 -5.10
CA ASP A 214 2.03 4.98 -4.77
C ASP A 214 2.64 5.86 -5.87
N LEU A 215 2.53 5.47 -7.13
CA LEU A 215 3.02 6.25 -8.28
C LEU A 215 2.30 7.61 -8.41
N ILE A 216 0.98 7.60 -8.29
CA ILE A 216 0.16 8.80 -8.39
C ILE A 216 0.48 9.77 -7.25
N ASN A 217 0.65 9.27 -6.02
CA ASN A 217 0.99 10.09 -4.87
C ASN A 217 2.38 10.71 -4.96
N GLN A 218 3.32 10.04 -5.62
CA GLN A 218 4.62 10.65 -5.94
C GLN A 218 4.44 11.86 -6.87
N ALA A 219 3.65 11.72 -7.94
CA ALA A 219 3.36 12.82 -8.86
C ALA A 219 2.55 13.93 -8.20
N ARG A 220 1.47 13.60 -7.49
CA ARG A 220 0.61 14.56 -6.76
C ARG A 220 1.40 15.38 -5.76
N LYS A 221 2.36 14.77 -5.11
CA LYS A 221 3.21 15.49 -4.18
C LYS A 221 4.14 16.49 -4.86
N LEU A 222 4.72 16.16 -6.00
CA LEU A 222 5.54 17.11 -6.77
C LEU A 222 4.71 18.31 -7.25
N VAL A 223 3.45 18.05 -7.64
CA VAL A 223 2.51 19.10 -8.08
C VAL A 223 1.91 19.87 -6.88
N GLY A 224 1.86 19.25 -5.70
CA GLY A 224 1.31 19.84 -4.47
C GLY A 224 -0.22 19.71 -4.36
N THR A 225 -0.77 18.58 -4.82
CA THR A 225 -2.20 18.24 -4.75
C THR A 225 -2.48 17.17 -3.68
N THR A 226 -3.78 16.96 -3.36
CA THR A 226 -4.22 16.00 -2.34
C THR A 226 -3.87 14.57 -2.76
N PRO A 227 -3.28 13.74 -1.87
CA PRO A 227 -2.97 12.35 -2.17
C PRO A 227 -4.25 11.53 -2.34
N VAL A 228 -4.13 10.40 -3.04
CA VAL A 228 -5.17 9.37 -3.15
C VAL A 228 -4.91 8.23 -2.16
N ALA A 229 -5.99 7.53 -1.78
CA ALA A 229 -5.94 6.32 -0.99
C ALA A 229 -6.61 5.16 -1.74
N VAL A 230 -6.41 3.94 -1.24
CA VAL A 230 -7.05 2.72 -1.75
C VAL A 230 -7.80 2.04 -0.63
N THR A 231 -9.05 1.74 -0.86
CA THR A 231 -9.85 0.84 -0.02
C THR A 231 -10.04 -0.52 -0.71
N ALA A 232 -10.51 -1.50 0.02
CA ALA A 232 -10.88 -2.77 -0.61
C ALA A 232 -12.02 -2.58 -1.62
N GLU A 233 -12.97 -1.70 -1.31
CA GLU A 233 -14.12 -1.40 -2.15
C GLU A 233 -13.70 -0.69 -3.43
N SER A 234 -12.87 0.37 -3.36
CA SER A 234 -12.42 1.09 -4.55
C SER A 234 -11.71 0.18 -5.54
N ALA A 235 -10.85 -0.73 -5.05
CA ALA A 235 -10.16 -1.69 -5.90
C ALA A 235 -11.10 -2.73 -6.53
N ILE A 236 -12.06 -3.24 -5.76
CA ILE A 236 -13.06 -4.22 -6.24
C ILE A 236 -13.97 -3.59 -7.29
N GLU A 237 -14.43 -2.37 -7.06
CA GLU A 237 -15.35 -1.69 -7.98
C GLU A 237 -14.65 -1.32 -9.29
N ALA A 238 -13.41 -0.86 -9.23
CA ALA A 238 -12.62 -0.62 -10.46
C ALA A 238 -12.41 -1.91 -11.27
N GLN A 239 -12.17 -3.05 -10.61
CA GLN A 239 -12.06 -4.32 -11.33
C GLN A 239 -13.41 -4.78 -11.89
N LYS A 240 -14.52 -4.55 -11.20
CA LYS A 240 -15.86 -4.83 -11.73
C LYS A 240 -16.17 -3.98 -12.97
N HIS A 241 -15.79 -2.70 -12.92
CA HIS A 241 -15.92 -1.78 -14.05
C HIS A 241 -15.09 -2.23 -15.26
N ALA A 242 -13.83 -2.63 -15.06
CA ALA A 242 -13.01 -3.20 -16.12
C ALA A 242 -13.66 -4.48 -16.71
N ASN A 243 -14.26 -5.34 -15.88
CA ASN A 243 -15.00 -6.51 -16.34
C ASN A 243 -16.27 -6.12 -17.08
N TYR A 244 -16.95 -5.03 -16.70
CA TYR A 244 -18.09 -4.48 -17.44
C TYR A 244 -17.65 -4.11 -18.86
N TYR A 245 -16.53 -3.41 -19.04
CA TYR A 245 -15.98 -3.11 -20.37
C TYR A 245 -15.67 -4.36 -21.19
N ALA A 246 -15.18 -5.43 -20.56
CA ALA A 246 -14.92 -6.70 -21.23
C ALA A 246 -16.20 -7.38 -21.78
N THR A 247 -17.36 -7.09 -21.18
CA THR A 247 -18.65 -7.67 -21.58
C THR A 247 -19.43 -6.83 -22.59
N THR A 248 -19.08 -5.57 -22.74
CA THR A 248 -19.70 -4.60 -23.66
C THR A 248 -19.01 -4.56 -25.02
N ASP A 249 -19.47 -3.72 -25.92
CA ASP A 249 -18.81 -3.48 -27.22
C ASP A 249 -17.85 -2.26 -27.17
N MET A 250 -17.31 -1.98 -26.00
CA MET A 250 -16.34 -0.89 -25.81
C MET A 250 -15.11 -1.11 -26.69
N LYS A 251 -14.64 -0.02 -27.27
CA LYS A 251 -13.47 0.01 -28.16
C LYS A 251 -12.65 1.25 -27.87
N MET A 252 -11.38 1.07 -27.54
CA MET A 252 -10.47 2.15 -27.20
C MET A 252 -10.44 3.32 -28.19
N TRP A 253 -10.52 3.04 -29.46
CA TRP A 253 -10.48 4.09 -30.51
C TRP A 253 -11.76 4.92 -30.65
N THR A 254 -12.81 4.63 -29.89
CA THR A 254 -14.02 5.47 -29.87
C THR A 254 -13.89 6.65 -28.95
N PHE A 255 -12.91 6.65 -28.06
CA PHE A 255 -12.67 7.67 -27.01
C PHE A 255 -13.88 7.96 -26.13
N ASN A 256 -14.80 7.02 -26.04
CA ASN A 256 -16.00 7.14 -25.20
C ASN A 256 -15.80 6.36 -23.91
N HIS A 257 -15.95 7.05 -22.79
CA HIS A 257 -16.05 6.44 -21.47
C HIS A 257 -17.51 6.02 -21.23
N ASP A 258 -17.71 4.92 -20.54
CA ASP A 258 -19.03 4.46 -20.07
C ASP A 258 -18.96 4.08 -18.59
N THR A 259 -19.01 5.07 -17.73
CA THR A 259 -18.99 4.90 -16.27
C THR A 259 -20.38 4.66 -15.68
N SER A 260 -21.38 4.36 -16.51
CA SER A 260 -22.79 4.25 -16.09
C SER A 260 -23.01 3.20 -15.00
N ASP A 261 -22.23 2.12 -14.95
CA ASP A 261 -22.26 1.10 -13.90
C ASP A 261 -21.76 1.62 -12.54
N LEU A 262 -20.75 2.49 -12.55
CA LEU A 262 -20.22 3.15 -11.37
C LEU A 262 -21.09 4.34 -10.94
N ASP A 263 -21.49 5.19 -11.89
CA ASP A 263 -22.29 6.39 -11.61
C ASP A 263 -23.64 6.04 -11.02
N ALA A 264 -24.23 4.93 -11.41
CA ALA A 264 -25.46 4.43 -10.81
C ALA A 264 -25.33 4.13 -9.30
N LYS A 265 -24.10 3.81 -8.83
CA LYS A 265 -23.81 3.48 -7.44
C LYS A 265 -23.21 4.64 -6.67
N TYR A 266 -22.34 5.42 -7.30
CA TYR A 266 -21.51 6.43 -6.65
C TYR A 266 -21.75 7.86 -7.13
N ARG A 267 -22.78 8.14 -7.90
CA ARG A 267 -23.17 9.40 -8.56
C ARG A 267 -22.25 9.82 -9.69
N TRP A 268 -20.99 10.04 -9.40
CA TRP A 268 -19.97 10.48 -10.35
C TRP A 268 -18.63 9.84 -10.01
N VAL A 269 -17.99 9.28 -11.00
CA VAL A 269 -16.66 8.69 -10.89
C VAL A 269 -15.84 9.16 -12.07
N ASP A 270 -14.68 9.76 -11.80
CA ASP A 270 -13.73 10.09 -12.86
C ASP A 270 -13.01 8.82 -13.32
N GLU A 271 -12.73 8.72 -14.60
CA GLU A 271 -12.02 7.61 -15.20
C GLU A 271 -10.88 8.10 -16.10
N ASP A 272 -9.69 7.54 -15.90
CA ASP A 272 -8.61 7.55 -16.87
C ASP A 272 -8.51 6.16 -17.49
N TRP A 273 -8.69 6.06 -18.80
CA TRP A 273 -8.77 4.80 -19.53
C TRP A 273 -7.61 4.66 -20.49
N ALA A 274 -6.86 3.55 -20.39
CA ALA A 274 -5.76 3.20 -21.28
C ALA A 274 -6.02 1.88 -22.00
N GLY A 275 -5.58 1.79 -23.22
CA GLY A 275 -5.65 0.57 -24.02
C GLY A 275 -4.41 0.34 -24.87
N ASN A 276 -4.44 -0.73 -25.61
CA ASN A 276 -3.33 -1.42 -26.28
C ASN A 276 -2.54 -0.61 -27.34
N TYR A 277 -2.16 0.61 -27.07
CA TYR A 277 -1.14 1.28 -27.86
C TYR A 277 0.29 0.77 -27.59
N PHE A 278 0.45 -0.26 -26.75
CA PHE A 278 1.71 -0.70 -26.19
C PHE A 278 2.25 -1.94 -26.90
N ASN A 279 2.86 -1.72 -28.03
CA ASN A 279 3.42 -2.75 -28.90
C ASN A 279 4.71 -3.41 -28.36
N THR A 280 4.99 -3.34 -27.06
CA THR A 280 6.29 -3.72 -26.51
C THR A 280 6.26 -4.67 -25.31
N SER A 281 5.08 -5.03 -24.78
CA SER A 281 4.97 -6.00 -23.70
C SER A 281 4.61 -7.40 -24.23
N SER A 282 4.99 -8.43 -23.50
CA SER A 282 4.54 -9.83 -23.72
C SER A 282 3.02 -9.96 -23.83
N TRP A 283 2.29 -9.03 -23.26
CA TRP A 283 0.83 -8.89 -23.33
C TRP A 283 0.28 -8.60 -24.74
N ALA A 284 1.10 -8.05 -25.63
CA ALA A 284 0.72 -7.79 -27.02
C ALA A 284 0.72 -9.06 -27.87
N ASN A 285 1.26 -10.17 -27.38
CA ASN A 285 1.35 -11.41 -28.14
C ASN A 285 0.20 -12.37 -27.75
N PRO A 286 -0.81 -12.55 -28.61
CA PRO A 286 -1.94 -13.44 -28.33
C PRO A 286 -1.55 -14.90 -28.09
N THR A 287 -0.35 -15.31 -28.46
CA THR A 287 0.14 -16.69 -28.29
C THR A 287 0.63 -17.00 -26.87
N GLU A 288 0.78 -15.99 -26.01
CA GLU A 288 1.25 -16.13 -24.63
C GLU A 288 0.18 -15.79 -23.58
N LEU A 289 -1.08 -15.73 -23.98
CA LEU A 289 -2.21 -15.51 -23.08
C LEU A 289 -2.23 -16.55 -21.96
N GLY A 290 -2.33 -16.07 -20.72
CA GLY A 290 -2.35 -16.92 -19.50
C GLY A 290 -0.98 -17.26 -18.96
N LYS A 291 0.09 -16.59 -19.42
CA LYS A 291 1.44 -16.67 -18.84
C LYS A 291 1.89 -15.34 -18.22
N GLU A 292 0.98 -14.40 -18.12
CA GLU A 292 1.24 -13.09 -17.54
C GLU A 292 1.60 -13.23 -16.06
N THR A 293 2.43 -12.30 -15.60
CA THR A 293 2.85 -12.21 -14.20
C THR A 293 2.35 -10.92 -13.56
N MET A 294 2.42 -10.83 -12.25
CA MET A 294 2.12 -9.58 -11.55
C MET A 294 3.09 -8.45 -11.97
N ASP A 295 4.35 -8.78 -12.28
CA ASP A 295 5.33 -7.82 -12.81
C ASP A 295 4.89 -7.23 -14.16
N ASP A 296 4.33 -8.05 -15.05
CA ASP A 296 3.75 -7.58 -16.31
C ASP A 296 2.55 -6.66 -16.07
N ALA A 297 1.66 -7.04 -15.15
CA ALA A 297 0.50 -6.24 -14.80
C ALA A 297 0.92 -4.88 -14.20
N LYS A 298 1.88 -4.85 -13.28
CA LYS A 298 2.45 -3.62 -12.72
C LYS A 298 3.17 -2.78 -13.79
N TYR A 299 3.89 -3.42 -14.71
CA TYR A 299 4.48 -2.70 -15.84
C TYR A 299 3.41 -1.98 -16.67
N TYR A 300 2.29 -2.64 -16.93
CA TYR A 300 1.20 -2.03 -17.68
C TYR A 300 0.57 -0.84 -16.95
N VAL A 301 0.33 -0.98 -15.65
CA VAL A 301 -0.15 0.14 -14.79
C VAL A 301 0.85 1.30 -14.78
N TYR A 302 2.14 1.01 -14.61
CA TYR A 302 3.19 2.02 -14.62
C TYR A 302 3.23 2.78 -15.95
N ASP A 303 3.23 2.06 -17.07
CA ASP A 303 3.33 2.65 -18.39
C ASP A 303 2.10 3.51 -18.73
N ALA A 304 0.90 3.10 -18.29
CA ALA A 304 -0.30 3.91 -18.43
C ALA A 304 -0.19 5.22 -17.66
N ILE A 305 0.13 5.17 -16.35
CA ILE A 305 0.28 6.36 -15.50
C ILE A 305 1.37 7.29 -16.06
N ARG A 306 2.52 6.74 -16.43
CA ARG A 306 3.61 7.49 -17.04
C ARG A 306 3.17 8.21 -18.31
N ARG A 307 2.45 7.54 -19.19
CA ARG A 307 1.94 8.13 -20.44
C ARG A 307 0.88 9.18 -20.19
N TRP A 308 -0.04 8.95 -19.28
CA TRP A 308 -1.03 9.96 -18.91
C TRP A 308 -0.37 11.26 -18.41
N ILE A 309 0.69 11.15 -17.61
CA ILE A 309 1.38 12.32 -17.06
C ILE A 309 2.24 13.03 -18.12
N PHE A 310 2.87 12.29 -19.04
CA PHE A 310 3.87 12.83 -19.96
C PHE A 310 3.47 12.76 -21.45
N ALA A 311 2.17 12.59 -21.77
CA ALA A 311 1.71 12.67 -23.15
C ALA A 311 1.99 14.07 -23.74
N PRO A 312 2.54 14.16 -24.98
CA PRO A 312 2.92 15.46 -25.54
C PRO A 312 1.76 16.25 -26.15
N ASP A 313 0.60 15.65 -26.31
CA ASP A 313 -0.52 16.13 -27.12
C ASP A 313 -1.87 16.14 -26.37
N GLU A 314 -1.90 15.61 -25.16
CA GLU A 314 -3.13 15.52 -24.37
C GLU A 314 -2.83 15.60 -22.87
N TRP A 315 -3.45 16.55 -22.15
CA TRP A 315 -3.18 16.86 -20.75
C TRP A 315 -4.35 16.62 -19.81
N LEU A 316 -5.50 16.17 -20.32
CA LEU A 316 -6.68 15.89 -19.49
C LEU A 316 -6.42 14.74 -18.53
N HIS A 317 -5.84 13.63 -19.03
CA HIS A 317 -5.44 12.53 -18.17
C HIS A 317 -4.37 12.98 -17.17
N ALA A 318 -3.37 13.75 -17.62
CA ALA A 318 -2.37 14.28 -16.69
C ALA A 318 -3.03 15.07 -15.54
N SER A 319 -3.94 15.97 -15.87
CA SER A 319 -4.62 16.81 -14.88
C SER A 319 -5.52 16.02 -13.92
N SER A 320 -6.14 14.94 -14.39
CA SER A 320 -6.93 14.01 -13.60
C SER A 320 -6.02 13.22 -12.63
N VAL A 321 -5.01 12.54 -13.18
CA VAL A 321 -4.07 11.72 -12.40
C VAL A 321 -3.36 12.55 -11.33
N VAL A 322 -2.85 13.74 -11.66
CA VAL A 322 -2.17 14.60 -10.69
C VAL A 322 -3.12 15.44 -9.83
N GLY A 323 -4.43 15.36 -10.05
CA GLY A 323 -5.46 16.02 -9.22
C GLY A 323 -5.53 17.53 -9.36
N THR A 324 -5.23 18.08 -10.55
CA THR A 324 -5.36 19.52 -10.82
C THR A 324 -6.66 19.88 -11.54
N ARG A 325 -7.29 18.93 -12.23
CA ARG A 325 -8.55 19.13 -12.95
C ARG A 325 -9.74 19.38 -12.01
N ASN A 326 -9.82 18.55 -10.98
CA ASN A 326 -10.84 18.67 -9.94
C ASN A 326 -10.10 18.78 -8.59
N ALA A 327 -9.60 19.97 -8.28
CA ALA A 327 -8.88 20.21 -7.03
C ALA A 327 -9.84 20.04 -5.85
N THR A 328 -9.96 18.81 -5.36
CA THR A 328 -10.77 18.47 -4.20
C THR A 328 -9.97 18.71 -2.92
N THR A 329 -10.66 19.19 -1.89
CA THR A 329 -10.08 19.35 -0.54
C THR A 329 -10.33 18.13 0.33
N GLY A 330 -11.16 17.20 -0.15
CA GLY A 330 -11.56 15.98 0.54
C GLY A 330 -10.66 14.77 0.24
N GLU A 331 -11.07 13.62 0.77
CA GLU A 331 -10.41 12.35 0.49
C GLU A 331 -10.73 11.89 -0.93
N ASN A 332 -9.72 11.35 -1.62
CA ASN A 332 -9.86 10.74 -2.92
C ASN A 332 -9.45 9.28 -2.82
N TYR A 333 -10.32 8.37 -3.25
CA TYR A 333 -10.01 6.95 -3.36
C TYR A 333 -9.83 6.57 -4.82
N ILE A 334 -8.92 5.63 -5.06
CA ILE A 334 -8.73 5.10 -6.41
C ILE A 334 -8.83 3.58 -6.43
N GLY A 335 -9.18 3.07 -7.59
CA GLY A 335 -9.04 1.67 -7.94
C GLY A 335 -8.54 1.52 -9.37
N VAL A 336 -7.81 0.45 -9.62
CA VAL A 336 -7.36 0.04 -10.95
C VAL A 336 -7.98 -1.29 -11.31
N GLY A 337 -8.58 -1.35 -12.49
CA GLY A 337 -9.09 -2.58 -13.08
C GLY A 337 -8.41 -2.88 -14.41
N LEU A 338 -8.08 -4.15 -14.61
CA LEU A 338 -7.53 -4.67 -15.86
C LEU A 338 -8.52 -5.65 -16.49
N SER A 339 -8.68 -5.56 -17.79
CA SER A 339 -9.50 -6.51 -18.53
C SER A 339 -9.02 -6.66 -19.98
N ARG A 340 -9.60 -7.61 -20.67
CA ARG A 340 -9.46 -7.77 -22.11
C ARG A 340 -10.80 -7.51 -22.79
N LEU A 341 -10.85 -6.52 -23.66
CA LEU A 341 -12.03 -6.20 -24.44
C LEU A 341 -12.36 -7.32 -25.43
N LYS A 342 -13.60 -7.35 -25.94
CA LYS A 342 -14.05 -8.36 -26.92
C LYS A 342 -13.22 -8.44 -28.20
N ASP A 343 -12.57 -7.35 -28.59
CA ASP A 343 -11.69 -7.30 -29.75
C ASP A 343 -10.25 -7.74 -29.46
N GLY A 344 -9.97 -8.16 -28.22
CA GLY A 344 -8.67 -8.61 -27.75
C GLY A 344 -7.78 -7.49 -27.20
N THR A 345 -8.21 -6.23 -27.25
CA THR A 345 -7.47 -5.09 -26.72
C THR A 345 -7.33 -5.22 -25.20
N LEU A 346 -6.14 -5.00 -24.68
CA LEU A 346 -5.93 -4.82 -23.24
C LEU A 346 -6.54 -3.49 -22.81
N SER A 347 -7.18 -3.49 -21.68
CA SER A 347 -7.86 -2.34 -21.12
C SER A 347 -7.46 -2.15 -19.67
N LEU A 348 -7.05 -0.94 -19.34
CA LEU A 348 -6.81 -0.49 -17.97
C LEU A 348 -7.73 0.68 -17.70
N SER A 349 -8.52 0.58 -16.65
CA SER A 349 -9.34 1.65 -16.11
C SER A 349 -8.80 2.05 -14.75
N LEU A 350 -8.49 3.33 -14.57
CA LEU A 350 -8.22 3.98 -13.29
C LEU A 350 -9.46 4.78 -12.92
N ASN A 351 -10.16 4.38 -11.89
CA ASN A 351 -11.34 5.08 -11.39
C ASN A 351 -10.98 5.92 -10.16
N ILE A 352 -11.43 7.16 -10.14
CA ILE A 352 -11.20 8.12 -9.05
C ILE A 352 -12.53 8.48 -8.42
N PHE A 353 -12.65 8.16 -7.12
CA PHE A 353 -13.82 8.42 -6.29
C PHE A 353 -13.47 9.55 -5.33
N ASP A 354 -13.99 10.73 -5.52
CA ASP A 354 -13.72 11.89 -4.67
C ASP A 354 -14.90 12.25 -3.76
N THR A 355 -14.63 12.82 -2.57
CA THR A 355 -15.66 13.16 -1.58
C THR A 355 -16.62 14.25 -2.04
N ASP A 356 -16.24 15.06 -3.01
CA ASP A 356 -17.04 16.19 -3.46
C ASP A 356 -18.08 15.77 -4.51
N SER A 357 -17.77 14.77 -5.33
CA SER A 357 -18.62 14.28 -6.42
C SER A 357 -19.19 12.89 -6.22
N SER A 358 -18.54 12.02 -5.49
CA SER A 358 -18.94 10.62 -5.29
C SER A 358 -19.67 10.38 -3.97
N ASP A 359 -20.57 9.40 -3.93
CA ASP A 359 -21.13 8.89 -2.67
C ASP A 359 -20.19 7.82 -2.10
N LEU A 360 -19.40 8.21 -1.10
CA LEU A 360 -18.38 7.37 -0.47
C LEU A 360 -18.87 6.62 0.77
N SER A 361 -20.18 6.57 1.02
CA SER A 361 -20.75 5.93 2.21
C SER A 361 -20.40 4.43 2.34
N GLN A 362 -19.88 3.81 1.28
CA GLN A 362 -19.49 2.40 1.23
C GLN A 362 -17.97 2.15 1.27
N PHE A 363 -17.15 3.20 1.38
CA PHE A 363 -15.68 3.11 1.42
C PHE A 363 -15.10 3.05 2.88
#